data_0f88ee8312592d10697716e1ee6f4ab9
#
_entry.id   0f88ee8312592d10697716e1ee6f4ab9
#
_cell.length_a   1.000
_cell.length_b   1.000
_cell.length_c   1.000
_cell.angle_alpha   90.00
_cell.angle_beta   90.00
_cell.angle_gamma   90.00
#
_symmetry.space_group_name_H-M   'P 1'
#
loop_
_entity.id
_entity.type
_entity.pdbx_description
1 polymer ?
#
loop_
_entity_poly.entity_id
_entity_poly.type
_entity_poly.pdbx_seq_one_letter_code
_entity_poly.pdbx_strand_id
1 'polypeptide(L)'
;MFGGHEGSLATIHSNTARDALARLENMVGMASVNLTPRATRQQICSAVTVVMQVSRLTDGARKLVSLQEVTGMEGDIIAMHEIFRFEQTGVDAEGKVLGHFCATGVRPRFTERLRMFGAPVPDSVFDPDRIYE
;
A
#
# COMPACT_ATOMS: atom_id res chain seq x y z
N MET A 1 -18.01 6.68 0.75
CA MET A 1 -16.69 6.88 0.13
C MET A 1 -16.37 5.80 -0.91
N PHE A 2 -16.65 4.55 -0.62
CA PHE A 2 -16.27 3.48 -1.55
C PHE A 2 -17.30 3.14 -2.61
N GLY A 3 -18.52 3.59 -2.48
CA GLY A 3 -19.60 3.24 -3.38
C GLY A 3 -19.60 4.07 -4.65
N GLY A 4 -19.28 3.46 -5.79
CA GLY A 4 -19.50 4.05 -7.10
C GLY A 4 -18.50 5.10 -7.58
N HIS A 5 -17.41 5.34 -6.84
CA HIS A 5 -16.35 6.27 -7.24
C HIS A 5 -15.07 5.52 -7.57
N GLU A 6 -14.75 5.44 -8.85
CA GLU A 6 -13.45 4.94 -9.29
C GLU A 6 -12.40 6.03 -9.11
N GLY A 7 -11.20 5.62 -8.66
CA GLY A 7 -10.08 6.52 -8.50
C GLY A 7 -10.13 7.41 -7.28
N SER A 8 -10.81 6.99 -6.21
CA SER A 8 -10.83 7.76 -4.95
C SER A 8 -9.55 7.55 -4.14
N LEU A 9 -9.16 8.60 -3.41
CA LEU A 9 -8.03 8.59 -2.50
C LEU A 9 -8.49 9.03 -1.12
N ALA A 10 -7.94 8.39 -0.09
CA ALA A 10 -8.20 8.76 1.30
C ALA A 10 -6.91 8.62 2.10
N THR A 11 -6.81 9.36 3.20
CA THR A 11 -5.67 9.26 4.11
C THR A 11 -6.12 8.77 5.47
N ILE A 12 -5.24 8.01 6.13
CA ILE A 12 -5.47 7.51 7.47
C ILE A 12 -4.14 7.50 8.23
N HIS A 13 -4.17 7.88 9.50
CA HIS A 13 -2.98 7.85 10.34
C HIS A 13 -2.80 6.46 10.94
N SER A 14 -1.67 5.83 10.65
CA SER A 14 -1.30 4.55 11.25
C SER A 14 0.21 4.32 11.14
N ASN A 15 0.71 3.34 11.87
CA ASN A 15 2.15 3.04 11.89
C ASN A 15 2.57 2.11 10.75
N THR A 16 1.66 1.28 10.24
CA THR A 16 1.93 0.34 9.16
C THR A 16 0.73 0.29 8.20
N ALA A 17 0.96 -0.23 7.00
CA ALA A 17 -0.12 -0.44 6.03
C ALA A 17 -1.19 -1.37 6.58
N ARG A 18 -0.79 -2.44 7.27
CA ARG A 18 -1.74 -3.38 7.86
C ARG A 18 -2.55 -2.76 8.99
N ASP A 19 -1.93 -1.94 9.82
CA ASP A 19 -2.64 -1.19 10.87
C ASP A 19 -3.63 -0.21 10.28
N ALA A 20 -3.31 0.39 9.13
CA ALA A 20 -4.23 1.27 8.41
C ALA A 20 -5.51 0.53 8.02
N LEU A 21 -5.39 -0.70 7.51
CA LEU A 21 -6.56 -1.51 7.17
C LEU A 21 -7.35 -1.91 8.40
N ALA A 22 -6.67 -2.24 9.51
CA ALA A 22 -7.35 -2.55 10.78
C ALA A 22 -8.14 -1.34 11.31
N ARG A 23 -7.57 -0.14 11.23
CA ARG A 23 -8.28 1.09 11.60
C ARG A 23 -9.47 1.36 10.69
N LEU A 24 -9.30 1.15 9.39
CA LEU A 24 -10.39 1.29 8.43
C LEU A 24 -11.51 0.31 8.74
N GLU A 25 -11.17 -0.93 9.08
CA GLU A 25 -12.14 -1.94 9.49
C GLU A 25 -12.96 -1.47 10.71
N ASN A 26 -12.29 -0.92 11.72
CA ASN A 26 -12.97 -0.37 12.89
C ASN A 26 -13.90 0.79 12.54
N MET A 27 -13.46 1.68 11.66
CA MET A 27 -14.26 2.83 11.23
C MET A 27 -15.51 2.39 10.45
N VAL A 28 -15.35 1.43 9.55
CA VAL A 28 -16.48 0.86 8.80
C VAL A 28 -17.42 0.11 9.73
N GLY A 29 -16.89 -0.64 10.68
CA GLY A 29 -17.66 -1.37 11.68
C GLY A 29 -18.50 -0.45 12.57
N MET A 30 -18.01 0.74 12.89
CA MET A 30 -18.77 1.74 13.65
C MET A 30 -19.90 2.37 12.85
N ALA A 31 -19.73 2.46 11.52
CA ALA A 31 -20.72 3.05 10.63
C ALA A 31 -21.81 2.05 10.20
N SER A 32 -21.54 0.76 10.28
CA SER A 32 -22.41 -0.32 9.78
C SER A 32 -22.67 -1.33 10.87
N VAL A 33 -23.87 -1.28 11.46
CA VAL A 33 -24.24 -2.08 12.63
C VAL A 33 -24.41 -3.57 12.32
N ASN A 34 -24.66 -3.95 11.06
CA ASN A 34 -25.07 -5.31 10.69
C ASN A 34 -24.03 -6.10 9.90
N LEU A 35 -22.79 -5.59 9.77
CA LEU A 35 -21.74 -6.29 9.07
C LEU A 35 -20.91 -7.15 10.01
N THR A 36 -20.68 -8.40 9.62
CA THR A 36 -19.69 -9.24 10.29
C THR A 36 -18.28 -8.70 10.01
N PRO A 37 -17.27 -9.00 10.85
CA PRO A 37 -15.90 -8.61 10.56
C PRO A 37 -15.41 -9.10 9.19
N ARG A 38 -15.78 -10.32 8.80
CA ARG A 38 -15.43 -10.87 7.49
C ARG A 38 -16.05 -10.07 6.35
N ALA A 39 -17.33 -9.73 6.46
CA ALA A 39 -18.03 -8.92 5.44
C ALA A 39 -17.40 -7.53 5.31
N THR A 40 -17.01 -6.92 6.42
CA THR A 40 -16.29 -5.65 6.43
C THR A 40 -14.97 -5.75 5.69
N ARG A 41 -14.19 -6.79 5.96
CA ARG A 41 -12.90 -7.02 5.28
C ARG A 41 -13.09 -7.27 3.78
N GLN A 42 -14.12 -7.99 3.40
CA GLN A 42 -14.46 -8.19 1.99
C GLN A 42 -14.77 -6.87 1.28
N GLN A 43 -15.51 -5.99 1.93
CA GLN A 43 -15.79 -4.66 1.38
C GLN A 43 -14.51 -3.85 1.21
N ILE A 44 -13.62 -3.87 2.19
CA ILE A 44 -12.34 -3.18 2.12
C ILE A 44 -11.51 -3.71 0.95
N CYS A 45 -11.42 -5.03 0.79
CA CYS A 45 -10.71 -5.66 -0.32
C CYS A 45 -11.27 -5.27 -1.69
N SER A 46 -12.58 -5.06 -1.78
CA SER A 46 -13.22 -4.65 -3.04
C SER A 46 -12.92 -3.18 -3.38
N ALA A 47 -12.75 -2.35 -2.37
CA ALA A 47 -12.64 -0.91 -2.53
C ALA A 47 -11.19 -0.42 -2.61
N VAL A 48 -10.29 -1.04 -1.84
CA VAL A 48 -8.90 -0.59 -1.72
C VAL A 48 -8.01 -1.47 -2.58
N THR A 49 -7.32 -0.87 -3.54
CA THR A 49 -6.37 -1.56 -4.42
C THR A 49 -4.95 -1.45 -3.89
N VAL A 50 -4.57 -0.27 -3.43
CA VAL A 50 -3.19 0.04 -3.05
C VAL A 50 -3.18 0.81 -1.73
N VAL A 51 -2.24 0.47 -0.87
CA VAL A 51 -1.95 1.21 0.35
C VAL A 51 -0.53 1.74 0.25
N MET A 52 -0.39 3.05 0.31
CA MET A 52 0.90 3.73 0.30
C MET A 52 1.18 4.28 1.69
N GLN A 53 2.30 3.91 2.27
CA GLN A 53 2.69 4.41 3.57
C GLN A 53 3.79 5.45 3.44
N VAL A 54 3.53 6.61 4.03
CA VAL A 54 4.50 7.69 4.16
C VAL A 54 4.93 7.77 5.61
N SER A 55 6.23 7.79 5.86
CA SER A 55 6.78 7.89 7.20
C SER A 55 7.76 9.04 7.29
N ARG A 56 7.81 9.62 8.49
CA ARG A 56 8.85 10.60 8.82
C ARG A 56 10.07 9.85 9.34
N LEU A 57 11.19 10.03 8.66
CA LEU A 57 12.45 9.38 9.02
C LEU A 57 13.15 10.13 10.14
N THR A 58 14.21 9.54 10.69
CA THR A 58 14.96 10.10 11.82
C THR A 58 15.60 11.44 11.52
N ASP A 59 15.87 11.75 10.25
CA ASP A 59 16.38 13.03 9.80
C ASP A 59 15.29 14.10 9.60
N GLY A 60 14.03 13.76 9.86
CA GLY A 60 12.88 14.63 9.68
C GLY A 60 12.28 14.60 8.28
N ALA A 61 12.90 13.96 7.31
CA ALA A 61 12.36 13.83 5.96
C ALA A 61 11.16 12.88 5.93
N ARG A 62 10.15 13.21 5.13
CA ARG A 62 9.01 12.34 4.88
C ARG A 62 9.22 11.63 3.57
N LYS A 63 9.10 10.30 3.60
CA LYS A 63 9.27 9.47 2.40
C LYS A 63 8.17 8.43 2.31
N LEU A 64 7.83 8.08 1.07
CA LEU A 64 7.05 6.89 0.80
C LEU A 64 7.93 5.68 1.14
N VAL A 65 7.58 4.93 2.17
CA VAL A 65 8.41 3.81 2.65
C VAL A 65 7.89 2.47 2.20
N SER A 66 6.62 2.38 1.83
CA SER A 66 6.02 1.12 1.38
C SER A 66 4.84 1.39 0.46
N LEU A 67 4.75 0.61 -0.61
CA LEU A 67 3.57 0.53 -1.46
C LEU A 67 3.15 -0.93 -1.51
N GLN A 68 1.93 -1.21 -1.05
CA GLN A 68 1.39 -2.56 -0.99
C GLN A 68 0.11 -2.66 -1.81
N GLU A 69 -0.06 -3.78 -2.48
CA GLU A 69 -1.28 -4.12 -3.19
C GLU A 69 -2.17 -5.00 -2.31
N VAL A 70 -3.45 -4.66 -2.23
CA VAL A 70 -4.46 -5.50 -1.61
C VAL A 70 -4.98 -6.45 -2.69
N THR A 71 -4.78 -7.76 -2.49
CA THR A 71 -5.09 -8.76 -3.53
C THR A 71 -6.37 -9.53 -3.26
N GLY A 72 -6.95 -9.43 -2.07
CA GLY A 72 -8.18 -10.12 -1.72
C GLY A 72 -8.14 -10.71 -0.33
N MET A 73 -8.96 -11.72 -0.10
CA MET A 73 -9.03 -12.43 1.18
C MET A 73 -8.28 -13.75 1.10
N GLU A 74 -7.51 -14.07 2.13
CA GLU A 74 -7.02 -15.42 2.40
C GLU A 74 -7.67 -15.90 3.69
N GLY A 75 -8.70 -16.72 3.57
CA GLY A 75 -9.55 -17.08 4.70
C GLY A 75 -10.25 -15.82 5.24
N ASP A 76 -9.97 -15.47 6.49
CA ASP A 76 -10.54 -14.30 7.15
C ASP A 76 -9.59 -13.08 7.16
N ILE A 77 -8.43 -13.18 6.52
CA ILE A 77 -7.38 -12.16 6.55
C ILE A 77 -7.28 -11.47 5.19
N ILE A 78 -7.12 -10.15 5.21
CA ILE A 78 -6.84 -9.38 3.99
C ILE A 78 -5.42 -9.68 3.54
N ALA A 79 -5.28 -10.15 2.30
CA ALA A 79 -3.97 -10.43 1.69
C ALA A 79 -3.40 -9.15 1.09
N MET A 80 -2.15 -8.88 1.43
CA MET A 80 -1.39 -7.73 0.94
C MET A 80 -0.02 -8.17 0.48
N HIS A 81 0.48 -7.57 -0.61
CA HIS A 81 1.83 -7.82 -1.10
C HIS A 81 2.56 -6.50 -1.27
N GLU A 82 3.73 -6.39 -0.66
CA GLU A 82 4.58 -5.22 -0.84
C GLU A 82 5.18 -5.24 -2.24
N ILE A 83 5.01 -4.15 -2.97
CA ILE A 83 5.49 -4.01 -4.35
C ILE A 83 6.76 -3.16 -4.39
N PHE A 84 6.77 -2.06 -3.65
CA PHE A 84 7.92 -1.17 -3.52
C PHE A 84 8.17 -0.86 -2.05
N ARG A 85 9.44 -0.62 -1.72
CA ARG A 85 9.83 -0.18 -0.38
C ARG A 85 11.00 0.77 -0.45
N PHE A 86 11.15 1.58 0.60
CA PHE A 86 12.37 2.33 0.85
C PHE A 86 13.29 1.47 1.70
N GLU A 87 14.51 1.26 1.23
CA GLU A 87 15.52 0.50 1.94
C GLU A 87 16.57 1.45 2.50
N GLN A 88 16.59 1.60 3.81
CA GLN A 88 17.57 2.43 4.49
C GLN A 88 18.90 1.68 4.58
N THR A 89 19.96 2.28 4.06
CA THR A 89 21.31 1.69 4.07
C THR A 89 22.19 2.26 5.16
N GLY A 90 21.83 3.39 5.73
CA GLY A 90 22.61 4.00 6.80
C GLY A 90 22.21 5.43 7.08
N VAL A 91 23.04 6.12 7.82
CA VAL A 91 22.90 7.54 8.17
C VAL A 91 24.27 8.16 7.97
N ASP A 92 24.32 9.34 7.31
CA ASP A 92 25.60 10.03 7.08
C ASP A 92 26.09 10.76 8.35
N ALA A 93 27.26 11.40 8.25
CA ALA A 93 27.88 12.11 9.36
C ALA A 93 27.03 13.30 9.87
N GLU A 94 26.11 13.80 9.05
CA GLU A 94 25.22 14.93 9.39
C GLU A 94 23.85 14.47 9.89
N GLY A 95 23.65 13.14 10.02
CA GLY A 95 22.41 12.58 10.49
C GLY A 95 21.36 12.37 9.40
N LYS A 96 21.71 12.61 8.14
CA LYS A 96 20.80 12.40 7.00
C LYS A 96 20.65 10.91 6.72
N VAL A 97 19.42 10.45 6.56
CA VAL A 97 19.14 9.06 6.23
C VAL A 97 19.54 8.76 4.78
N LEU A 98 20.34 7.73 4.60
CA LEU A 98 20.77 7.21 3.30
C LEU A 98 19.96 5.98 2.96
N GLY A 99 19.57 5.86 1.70
CA GLY A 99 18.83 4.71 1.22
C GLY A 99 18.34 4.92 -0.20
N HIS A 100 17.54 3.97 -0.65
CA HIS A 100 17.00 3.99 -2.00
C HIS A 100 15.64 3.30 -2.04
N PHE A 101 14.88 3.61 -3.08
CA PHE A 101 13.63 2.92 -3.37
C PHE A 101 13.94 1.71 -4.25
N CYS A 102 13.28 0.60 -3.98
CA CYS A 102 13.41 -0.60 -4.79
C CYS A 102 12.10 -1.37 -4.86
N ALA A 103 11.94 -2.14 -5.93
CA ALA A 103 10.86 -3.11 -6.05
C ALA A 103 11.22 -4.36 -5.25
N THR A 104 10.21 -5.08 -4.79
CA THR A 104 10.38 -6.33 -4.04
C THR A 104 10.53 -7.55 -4.94
N GLY A 105 10.28 -7.42 -6.23
CA GLY A 105 10.22 -8.53 -7.19
C GLY A 105 8.81 -9.06 -7.41
N VAL A 106 7.85 -8.64 -6.62
CA VAL A 106 6.45 -9.01 -6.80
C VAL A 106 5.85 -8.17 -7.91
N ARG A 107 5.25 -8.85 -8.90
CA ARG A 107 4.52 -8.18 -9.96
C ARG A 107 3.08 -7.94 -9.52
N PRO A 108 2.62 -6.68 -9.44
CA PRO A 108 1.27 -6.40 -8.97
C PRO A 108 0.20 -6.83 -9.99
N ARG A 109 -0.94 -7.25 -9.49
CA ARG A 109 -2.09 -7.61 -10.33
C ARG A 109 -2.69 -6.41 -11.06
N PHE A 110 -2.55 -5.22 -10.50
CA PHE A 110 -3.09 -4.01 -11.11
C PHE A 110 -2.43 -3.65 -12.46
N THR A 111 -1.29 -4.26 -12.82
CA THR A 111 -0.64 -4.03 -14.11
C THR A 111 -1.53 -4.44 -15.28
N GLU A 112 -2.30 -5.51 -15.14
CA GLU A 112 -3.27 -5.92 -16.17
C GLU A 112 -4.34 -4.86 -16.37
N ARG A 113 -4.83 -4.31 -15.28
CA ARG A 113 -5.84 -3.24 -15.32
C ARG A 113 -5.29 -1.98 -15.99
N LEU A 114 -4.07 -1.61 -15.66
CA LEU A 114 -3.39 -0.48 -16.30
C LEU A 114 -3.23 -0.70 -17.81
N ARG A 115 -2.87 -1.91 -18.21
CA ARG A 115 -2.76 -2.26 -19.63
C ARG A 115 -4.09 -2.09 -20.36
N MET A 116 -5.16 -2.56 -19.76
CA MET A 116 -6.50 -2.45 -20.34
C MET A 116 -6.97 -1.00 -20.52
N PHE A 117 -6.49 -0.10 -19.66
CA PHE A 117 -6.78 1.34 -19.76
C PHE A 117 -5.76 2.12 -20.60
N GLY A 118 -4.88 1.44 -21.33
CA GLY A 118 -3.93 2.07 -22.21
C GLY A 118 -2.70 2.67 -21.53
N ALA A 119 -2.43 2.26 -20.28
CA ALA A 119 -1.30 2.73 -19.49
C ALA A 119 -0.39 1.56 -19.07
N PRO A 120 0.22 0.84 -20.04
CA PRO A 120 1.06 -0.30 -19.70
C PRO A 120 2.31 0.13 -18.95
N VAL A 121 2.69 -0.66 -17.95
CA VAL A 121 3.91 -0.45 -17.17
C VAL A 121 4.89 -1.58 -17.51
N PRO A 122 6.15 -1.27 -17.93
CA PRO A 122 7.13 -2.29 -18.26
C PRO A 122 7.48 -3.17 -17.05
N ASP A 123 7.76 -4.43 -17.28
CA ASP A 123 8.16 -5.37 -16.23
C ASP A 123 9.42 -4.93 -15.49
N SER A 124 10.30 -4.21 -16.16
CA SER A 124 11.54 -3.69 -15.57
C SER A 124 11.32 -2.76 -14.39
N VAL A 125 10.13 -2.15 -14.29
CA VAL A 125 9.77 -1.30 -13.14
C VAL A 125 9.74 -2.11 -11.85
N PHE A 126 9.42 -3.41 -11.93
CA PHE A 126 9.27 -4.29 -10.77
C PHE A 126 10.50 -5.18 -10.55
N ASP A 127 11.60 -4.89 -11.24
CA ASP A 127 12.86 -5.62 -11.08
C ASP A 127 13.49 -5.24 -9.74
N PRO A 128 13.72 -6.22 -8.83
CA PRO A 128 14.28 -5.94 -7.50
C PRO A 128 15.73 -5.45 -7.54
N ASP A 129 16.43 -5.67 -8.63
CA ASP A 129 17.81 -5.20 -8.80
C ASP A 129 17.88 -3.74 -9.27
N ARG A 130 16.76 -3.17 -9.66
CA ARG A 130 16.70 -1.77 -10.08
C ARG A 130 16.59 -0.85 -8.86
N ILE A 131 17.49 0.13 -8.80
CA ILE A 131 17.51 1.14 -7.72
C ILE A 131 16.89 2.43 -8.23
N TYR A 132 15.98 2.98 -7.43
CA TYR A 132 15.38 4.30 -7.67
C TYR A 132 15.92 5.27 -6.62
N GLU A 133 16.50 6.35 -7.05
CA GLU A 133 17.02 7.40 -6.18
C GLU A 133 16.01 8.53 -5.94
#